data_fea9b65324fbf7979dc66ff02c689c4f
#
_entry.id   fea9b65324fbf7979dc66ff02c689c4f
#
_cell.length_a   1.000
_cell.length_b   1.000
_cell.length_c   1.000
_cell.angle_alpha   90.00
_cell.angle_beta   90.00
_cell.angle_gamma   90.00
#
_symmetry.space_group_name_H-M   'P 1'
#
loop_
_entity.id
_entity.type
_entity.pdbx_description
1 polymer ?
#
loop_
_entity_poly.entity_id
_entity_poly.type
_entity_poly.pdbx_seq_one_letter_code
_entity_poly.pdbx_strand_id
1 'polypeptide(L)'
;MHHAAAATRPGTDQLPAYLLFHHAVAQAQLAAWLPRGRRTIVDVSGPRGPGAELAARAGHRVLRVIDGSPASFRDAGEVGGVPEGKGKTPPGAVVPLIADPSRLSFLRDGCADAVIAEDRALSTQLAAEAMIAEIARVLRPGGRVLACVDSLMLGMSVLAGQHHWAHLVDLPHAEVVLVPWPDGTITRCYGPDQARELFSGAGLTVKSIRPRTMLCESVVSHVLRRAPRSLPNLVRAELAAKSDESMGTQLLISATKRR
;
A
#
# COMPACT_ATOMS: atom_id res chain seq x y z
N MET A 1 39.96 -12.33 3.86
CA MET A 1 38.97 -12.78 4.86
C MET A 1 38.17 -11.56 5.30
N HIS A 2 37.03 -11.29 4.66
CA HIS A 2 36.12 -10.23 5.06
C HIS A 2 34.89 -10.87 5.70
N HIS A 3 34.72 -10.66 7.01
CA HIS A 3 33.52 -11.02 7.73
C HIS A 3 32.37 -10.14 7.24
N ALA A 4 31.39 -10.75 6.59
CA ALA A 4 30.09 -10.15 6.37
C ALA A 4 29.39 -10.05 7.72
N ALA A 5 29.26 -8.83 8.25
CA ALA A 5 28.44 -8.56 9.42
C ALA A 5 26.97 -8.84 9.05
N ALA A 6 26.40 -9.87 9.63
CA ALA A 6 24.98 -10.14 9.58
C ALA A 6 24.25 -8.95 10.22
N ALA A 7 23.48 -8.21 9.43
CA ALA A 7 22.61 -7.15 9.92
C ALA A 7 21.54 -7.78 10.82
N THR A 8 21.72 -7.66 12.12
CA THR A 8 20.73 -8.02 13.14
C THR A 8 19.50 -7.13 12.94
N ARG A 9 18.34 -7.73 12.64
CA ARG A 9 17.05 -7.00 12.57
C ARG A 9 16.78 -6.36 13.93
N PRO A 10 16.49 -5.05 14.00
CA PRO A 10 16.04 -4.47 15.25
C PRO A 10 14.68 -5.07 15.62
N GLY A 11 14.53 -5.45 16.87
CA GLY A 11 13.25 -5.88 17.42
C GLY A 11 12.19 -4.78 17.26
N THR A 12 10.92 -5.14 17.33
CA THR A 12 9.72 -4.33 17.10
C THR A 12 9.69 -2.98 17.87
N ASP A 13 10.59 -2.78 18.84
CA ASP A 13 10.59 -1.57 19.68
C ASP A 13 11.35 -0.37 19.11
N GLN A 14 11.99 -0.46 17.96
CA GLN A 14 12.75 0.65 17.36
C GLN A 14 12.59 0.74 15.85
N LEU A 15 11.37 0.91 15.37
CA LEU A 15 11.18 1.35 13.99
C LEU A 15 11.87 2.71 13.80
N PRO A 16 12.62 2.94 12.69
CA PRO A 16 13.14 4.25 12.36
C PRO A 16 12.04 5.31 12.46
N ALA A 17 12.36 6.47 13.01
CA ALA A 17 11.39 7.54 13.26
C ALA A 17 10.56 7.90 12.02
N TYR A 18 11.19 7.82 10.85
CA TYR A 18 10.50 8.05 9.58
C TYR A 18 9.45 6.96 9.26
N LEU A 19 9.71 5.69 9.56
CA LEU A 19 8.72 4.62 9.36
C LEU A 19 7.52 4.77 10.30
N LEU A 20 7.73 5.23 11.53
CA LEU A 20 6.64 5.56 12.45
C LEU A 20 5.75 6.65 11.89
N PHE A 21 6.35 7.71 11.34
CA PHE A 21 5.62 8.79 10.68
C PHE A 21 4.86 8.28 9.45
N HIS A 22 5.52 7.54 8.56
CA HIS A 22 4.93 6.97 7.36
C HIS A 22 3.70 6.10 7.71
N HIS A 23 3.83 5.19 8.69
CA HIS A 23 2.73 4.35 9.14
C HIS A 23 1.59 5.17 9.74
N ALA A 24 1.88 6.20 10.54
CA ALA A 24 0.87 7.06 11.14
C ALA A 24 0.07 7.84 10.07
N VAL A 25 0.75 8.36 9.04
CA VAL A 25 0.09 9.01 7.89
C VAL A 25 -0.79 8.01 7.14
N ALA A 26 -0.27 6.83 6.81
CA ALA A 26 -1.01 5.79 6.12
C ALA A 26 -2.27 5.37 6.89
N GLN A 27 -2.16 5.13 8.18
CA GLN A 27 -3.29 4.80 9.05
C GLN A 27 -4.33 5.90 9.10
N ALA A 28 -3.93 7.17 9.20
CA ALA A 28 -4.84 8.30 9.23
C ALA A 28 -5.60 8.48 7.89
N GLN A 29 -4.90 8.32 6.77
CA GLN A 29 -5.50 8.38 5.42
C GLN A 29 -6.50 7.24 5.21
N LEU A 30 -6.13 6.01 5.58
CA LEU A 30 -7.01 4.85 5.48
C LEU A 30 -8.24 5.00 6.39
N ALA A 31 -8.06 5.43 7.64
CA ALA A 31 -9.17 5.65 8.57
C ALA A 31 -10.19 6.67 8.01
N ALA A 32 -9.70 7.76 7.41
CA ALA A 32 -10.56 8.75 6.77
C ALA A 32 -11.29 8.22 5.52
N TRP A 33 -10.68 7.25 4.82
CA TRP A 33 -11.24 6.66 3.61
C TRP A 33 -12.22 5.52 3.91
N LEU A 34 -12.09 4.77 5.00
CA LEU A 34 -12.94 3.61 5.30
C LEU A 34 -14.43 3.96 5.23
N PRO A 35 -15.28 3.08 4.66
CA PRO A 35 -16.71 3.31 4.56
C PRO A 35 -17.37 3.36 5.94
N ARG A 36 -18.47 4.12 6.04
CA ARG A 36 -19.33 4.06 7.23
C ARG A 36 -20.17 2.79 7.24
N GLY A 37 -20.40 2.25 8.43
CA GLY A 37 -21.17 1.02 8.64
C GLY A 37 -20.42 -0.24 8.19
N ARG A 38 -20.96 -1.39 8.59
CA ARG A 38 -20.32 -2.70 8.34
C ARG A 38 -20.27 -3.03 6.85
N ARG A 39 -19.08 -3.39 6.37
CA ARG A 39 -18.80 -3.74 4.96
C ARG A 39 -17.92 -4.97 4.86
N THR A 40 -17.95 -5.61 3.69
CA THR A 40 -16.96 -6.64 3.31
C THR A 40 -15.83 -5.98 2.56
N ILE A 41 -14.63 -6.09 3.10
CA ILE A 41 -13.40 -5.51 2.54
C ILE A 41 -12.45 -6.65 2.17
N VAL A 42 -11.85 -6.56 0.99
CA VAL A 42 -10.73 -7.42 0.59
C VAL A 42 -9.46 -6.60 0.73
N ASP A 43 -8.49 -7.13 1.45
CA ASP A 43 -7.17 -6.52 1.61
C ASP A 43 -6.14 -7.36 0.86
N VAL A 44 -5.53 -6.76 -0.14
CA VAL A 44 -4.48 -7.38 -0.98
C VAL A 44 -3.10 -6.75 -0.74
N SER A 45 -2.96 -6.01 0.36
CA SER A 45 -1.70 -5.32 0.72
C SER A 45 -0.59 -6.28 1.19
N GLY A 46 -0.92 -7.56 1.36
CA GLY A 46 0.04 -8.54 1.89
C GLY A 46 0.05 -8.60 3.43
N PRO A 47 1.02 -9.34 4.01
CA PRO A 47 0.99 -9.71 5.43
C PRO A 47 1.33 -8.56 6.39
N ARG A 48 2.09 -7.57 5.94
CA ARG A 48 2.62 -6.49 6.80
C ARG A 48 1.77 -5.23 6.87
N GLY A 49 0.80 -5.08 5.96
CA GLY A 49 -0.04 -3.89 5.90
C GLY A 49 -0.99 -3.81 7.11
N PRO A 50 -1.07 -2.67 7.82
CA PRO A 50 -1.97 -2.49 8.96
C PRO A 50 -3.44 -2.31 8.54
N GLY A 51 -3.72 -2.37 7.23
CA GLY A 51 -5.02 -2.04 6.64
C GLY A 51 -6.13 -2.95 7.12
N ALA A 52 -5.89 -4.26 7.14
CA ALA A 52 -6.89 -5.24 7.55
C ALA A 52 -7.30 -5.06 9.02
N GLU A 53 -6.33 -4.88 9.93
CA GLU A 53 -6.61 -4.69 11.36
C GLU A 53 -7.34 -3.38 11.62
N LEU A 54 -6.97 -2.30 10.91
CA LEU A 54 -7.64 -1.01 11.04
C LEU A 54 -9.09 -1.11 10.57
N ALA A 55 -9.34 -1.75 9.43
CA ALA A 55 -10.67 -1.97 8.91
C ALA A 55 -11.52 -2.89 9.82
N ALA A 56 -10.91 -3.93 10.37
CA ALA A 56 -11.56 -4.83 11.33
C ALA A 56 -11.95 -4.09 12.62
N ARG A 57 -11.05 -3.29 13.19
CA ARG A 57 -11.35 -2.44 14.36
C ARG A 57 -12.48 -1.43 14.08
N ALA A 58 -12.64 -0.99 12.83
CA ALA A 58 -13.77 -0.17 12.39
C ALA A 58 -15.09 -0.97 12.19
N GLY A 59 -15.10 -2.27 12.49
CA GLY A 59 -16.28 -3.13 12.45
C GLY A 59 -16.53 -3.80 11.09
N HIS A 60 -15.59 -3.72 10.14
CA HIS A 60 -15.73 -4.37 8.84
C HIS A 60 -15.35 -5.85 8.90
N ARG A 61 -15.93 -6.66 8.01
CA ARG A 61 -15.45 -8.01 7.71
C ARG A 61 -14.31 -7.90 6.70
N VAL A 62 -13.13 -8.38 7.05
CA VAL A 62 -11.94 -8.27 6.19
C VAL A 62 -11.49 -9.64 5.73
N LEU A 63 -11.30 -9.80 4.42
CA LEU A 63 -10.61 -10.92 3.81
C LEU A 63 -9.21 -10.45 3.43
N ARG A 64 -8.19 -10.91 4.14
CA ARG A 64 -6.79 -10.58 3.83
C ARG A 64 -6.19 -11.64 2.94
N VAL A 65 -5.79 -11.26 1.74
CA VAL A 65 -5.09 -12.13 0.79
C VAL A 65 -3.59 -12.04 1.06
N ILE A 66 -2.97 -13.17 1.30
CA ILE A 66 -1.55 -13.31 1.60
C ILE A 66 -0.96 -14.25 0.56
N ASP A 67 0.11 -13.85 -0.11
CA ASP A 67 0.80 -14.75 -1.02
C ASP A 67 1.37 -15.96 -0.25
N GLY A 68 1.50 -17.09 -0.93
CA GLY A 68 1.99 -18.33 -0.35
C GLY A 68 3.50 -18.42 -0.19
N SER A 69 4.24 -17.30 -0.28
CA SER A 69 5.69 -17.33 -0.16
C SER A 69 6.15 -17.58 1.29
N PRO A 70 7.31 -18.24 1.49
CA PRO A 70 7.88 -18.45 2.84
C PRO A 70 8.16 -17.14 3.59
N ALA A 71 8.38 -16.04 2.87
CA ALA A 71 8.59 -14.72 3.45
C ALA A 71 7.27 -14.19 4.05
N SER A 72 6.17 -14.28 3.28
CA SER A 72 4.84 -13.86 3.73
C SER A 72 4.33 -14.67 4.92
N PHE A 73 4.64 -15.97 4.99
CA PHE A 73 4.30 -16.79 6.17
C PHE A 73 5.06 -16.36 7.42
N ARG A 74 6.34 -16.01 7.32
CA ARG A 74 7.10 -15.50 8.45
C ARG A 74 6.58 -14.16 8.95
N ASP A 75 6.15 -13.31 8.04
CA ASP A 75 5.60 -11.99 8.36
C ASP A 75 4.14 -12.06 8.86
N ALA A 76 3.40 -13.11 8.49
CA ALA A 76 2.03 -13.39 8.97
C ALA A 76 1.98 -14.14 10.30
N GLY A 77 3.11 -14.58 10.82
CA GLY A 77 3.26 -15.55 11.93
C GLY A 77 2.66 -15.19 13.28
N GLU A 78 1.97 -14.05 13.40
CA GLU A 78 1.19 -13.67 14.60
C GLU A 78 -0.25 -13.27 14.25
N VAL A 79 -0.72 -13.56 13.03
CA VAL A 79 -2.13 -13.34 12.71
C VAL A 79 -2.96 -14.34 13.49
N GLY A 80 -3.67 -13.85 14.49
CA GLY A 80 -4.48 -14.64 15.43
C GLY A 80 -5.26 -15.74 14.76
N GLY A 81 -5.32 -16.90 15.42
CA GLY A 81 -5.79 -18.19 14.93
C GLY A 81 -7.04 -18.11 14.04
N VAL A 82 -6.99 -18.86 12.96
CA VAL A 82 -8.14 -19.06 12.06
C VAL A 82 -9.31 -19.55 12.92
N PRO A 83 -10.49 -18.89 12.92
CA PRO A 83 -11.64 -19.41 13.62
C PRO A 83 -12.03 -20.76 12.98
N GLU A 84 -11.75 -21.86 13.64
CA GLU A 84 -12.27 -23.16 13.25
C GLU A 84 -13.80 -23.15 13.46
N GLY A 85 -14.54 -23.03 12.38
CA GLY A 85 -16.00 -23.16 12.44
C GLY A 85 -16.69 -22.73 11.17
N LYS A 86 -17.69 -23.50 10.72
CA LYS A 86 -18.63 -23.20 9.61
C LYS A 86 -19.61 -22.05 9.95
N GLY A 87 -19.22 -21.12 10.81
CA GLY A 87 -20.05 -20.00 11.28
C GLY A 87 -19.84 -18.73 10.46
N LYS A 88 -20.83 -17.81 10.50
CA LYS A 88 -20.68 -16.46 9.96
C LYS A 88 -19.53 -15.75 10.69
N THR A 89 -18.53 -15.28 9.93
CA THR A 89 -17.42 -14.49 10.47
C THR A 89 -17.93 -13.34 11.34
N PRO A 90 -17.47 -13.21 12.60
CA PRO A 90 -17.94 -12.15 13.49
C PRO A 90 -17.61 -10.75 12.95
N PRO A 91 -18.35 -9.70 13.37
CA PRO A 91 -17.97 -8.33 13.06
C PRO A 91 -16.58 -8.02 13.59
N GLY A 92 -15.78 -7.30 12.80
CA GLY A 92 -14.42 -6.95 13.20
C GLY A 92 -13.39 -8.07 13.07
N ALA A 93 -13.68 -9.14 12.31
CA ALA A 93 -12.73 -10.21 12.08
C ALA A 93 -11.92 -10.02 10.81
N VAL A 94 -10.65 -10.38 10.87
CA VAL A 94 -9.77 -10.57 9.72
C VAL A 94 -9.72 -12.07 9.42
N VAL A 95 -10.03 -12.44 8.18
CA VAL A 95 -9.91 -13.81 7.69
C VAL A 95 -8.73 -13.86 6.73
N PRO A 96 -7.63 -14.50 7.08
CA PRO A 96 -6.51 -14.68 6.17
C PRO A 96 -6.87 -15.71 5.09
N LEU A 97 -6.46 -15.45 3.86
CA LEU A 97 -6.61 -16.31 2.70
C LEU A 97 -5.25 -16.41 2.02
N ILE A 98 -4.75 -17.62 1.86
CA ILE A 98 -3.50 -17.87 1.14
C ILE A 98 -3.83 -18.01 -0.33
N ALA A 99 -3.44 -17.01 -1.13
CA ALA A 99 -3.67 -16.98 -2.57
C ALA A 99 -2.79 -15.92 -3.24
N ASP A 100 -2.67 -16.01 -4.55
CA ASP A 100 -2.01 -14.98 -5.35
C ASP A 100 -2.90 -13.71 -5.39
N PRO A 101 -2.43 -12.55 -4.89
CA PRO A 101 -3.20 -11.31 -4.89
C PRO A 101 -3.50 -10.77 -6.29
N SER A 102 -2.76 -11.20 -7.31
CA SER A 102 -3.03 -10.87 -8.72
C SER A 102 -4.13 -11.74 -9.36
N ARG A 103 -4.56 -12.81 -8.68
CA ARG A 103 -5.54 -13.79 -9.19
C ARG A 103 -6.58 -14.11 -8.12
N LEU A 104 -7.60 -13.28 -8.01
CA LEU A 104 -8.66 -13.42 -7.01
C LEU A 104 -9.82 -14.33 -7.49
N SER A 105 -9.57 -15.30 -8.38
CA SER A 105 -10.58 -16.16 -9.00
C SER A 105 -11.41 -17.00 -8.01
N PHE A 106 -10.91 -17.18 -6.78
CA PHE A 106 -11.63 -17.81 -5.67
C PHE A 106 -12.72 -16.90 -5.07
N LEU A 107 -12.72 -15.62 -5.39
CA LEU A 107 -13.75 -14.65 -5.00
C LEU A 107 -14.74 -14.44 -6.15
N ARG A 108 -16.03 -14.42 -5.83
CA ARG A 108 -17.08 -14.13 -6.79
C ARG A 108 -17.07 -12.67 -7.23
N ASP A 109 -17.56 -12.41 -8.44
CA ASP A 109 -17.77 -11.07 -8.95
C ASP A 109 -18.68 -10.27 -8.01
N GLY A 110 -18.33 -9.01 -7.79
CA GLY A 110 -19.12 -8.09 -7.00
C GLY A 110 -19.31 -8.48 -5.53
N CYS A 111 -18.41 -9.28 -4.95
CA CYS A 111 -18.52 -9.72 -3.55
C CYS A 111 -17.98 -8.72 -2.52
N ALA A 112 -17.19 -7.73 -2.95
CA ALA A 112 -16.52 -6.77 -2.07
C ALA A 112 -17.15 -5.38 -2.15
N ASP A 113 -17.37 -4.75 -1.00
CA ASP A 113 -17.77 -3.34 -0.88
C ASP A 113 -16.59 -2.40 -1.11
N ALA A 114 -15.40 -2.83 -0.67
CA ALA A 114 -14.17 -2.09 -0.82
C ALA A 114 -12.96 -3.03 -0.94
N VAL A 115 -11.89 -2.53 -1.57
CA VAL A 115 -10.59 -3.20 -1.64
C VAL A 115 -9.51 -2.26 -1.12
N ILE A 116 -8.58 -2.80 -0.34
CA ILE A 116 -7.38 -2.12 0.13
C ILE A 116 -6.19 -2.76 -0.59
N ALA A 117 -5.38 -1.95 -1.28
CA ALA A 117 -4.16 -2.35 -1.98
C ALA A 117 -3.00 -1.41 -1.56
N GLU A 118 -2.69 -1.42 -0.28
CA GLU A 118 -1.63 -0.65 0.37
C GLU A 118 -0.28 -1.39 0.27
N ASP A 119 0.73 -0.90 0.97
CA ASP A 119 2.06 -1.52 1.09
C ASP A 119 2.72 -1.87 -0.26
N ARG A 120 2.58 -0.97 -1.23
CA ARG A 120 3.17 -1.11 -2.57
C ARG A 120 2.67 -2.32 -3.37
N ALA A 121 1.49 -2.87 -3.01
CA ALA A 121 0.97 -4.10 -3.62
C ALA A 121 0.94 -4.06 -5.16
N LEU A 122 0.53 -2.93 -5.75
CA LEU A 122 0.54 -2.75 -7.21
C LEU A 122 1.93 -2.46 -7.77
N SER A 123 2.82 -1.80 -7.02
CA SER A 123 4.17 -1.48 -7.48
C SER A 123 5.10 -2.69 -7.53
N THR A 124 4.88 -3.68 -6.67
CA THR A 124 5.63 -4.94 -6.67
C THR A 124 5.14 -5.94 -7.73
N GLN A 125 3.99 -5.68 -8.35
CA GLN A 125 3.45 -6.49 -9.44
C GLN A 125 3.85 -5.90 -10.80
N LEU A 126 4.69 -6.62 -11.55
CA LEU A 126 5.09 -6.17 -12.88
C LEU A 126 3.90 -6.13 -13.85
N ALA A 127 2.92 -7.02 -13.69
CA ALA A 127 1.65 -7.05 -14.42
C ALA A 127 0.51 -6.48 -13.58
N ALA A 128 0.63 -5.24 -13.13
CA ALA A 128 -0.37 -4.56 -12.27
C ALA A 128 -1.76 -4.47 -12.93
N GLU A 129 -1.82 -4.49 -14.26
CA GLU A 129 -3.06 -4.50 -15.05
C GLU A 129 -3.94 -5.72 -14.69
N ALA A 130 -3.34 -6.90 -14.55
CA ALA A 130 -4.07 -8.11 -14.17
C ALA A 130 -4.64 -7.99 -12.75
N MET A 131 -3.83 -7.49 -11.81
CA MET A 131 -4.26 -7.29 -10.43
C MET A 131 -5.39 -6.27 -10.32
N ILE A 132 -5.31 -5.13 -11.02
CA ILE A 132 -6.36 -4.12 -10.95
C ILE A 132 -7.64 -4.57 -11.65
N ALA A 133 -7.55 -5.39 -12.70
CA ALA A 133 -8.71 -6.01 -13.34
C ALA A 133 -9.46 -6.96 -12.37
N GLU A 134 -8.71 -7.78 -11.61
CA GLU A 134 -9.29 -8.65 -10.58
C GLU A 134 -9.91 -7.84 -9.42
N ILE A 135 -9.25 -6.77 -8.98
CA ILE A 135 -9.81 -5.81 -8.01
C ILE A 135 -11.14 -5.23 -8.54
N ALA A 136 -11.16 -4.80 -9.79
CA ALA A 136 -12.37 -4.27 -10.42
C ALA A 136 -13.48 -5.33 -10.53
N ARG A 137 -13.14 -6.59 -10.84
CA ARG A 137 -14.08 -7.71 -10.92
C ARG A 137 -14.75 -7.99 -9.58
N VAL A 138 -13.97 -8.12 -8.51
CA VAL A 138 -14.50 -8.44 -7.17
C VAL A 138 -15.26 -7.30 -6.52
N LEU A 139 -15.01 -6.05 -6.91
CA LEU A 139 -15.78 -4.90 -6.45
C LEU A 139 -17.21 -4.95 -6.98
N ARG A 140 -18.20 -4.74 -6.11
CA ARG A 140 -19.59 -4.52 -6.52
C ARG A 140 -19.75 -3.19 -7.26
N PRO A 141 -20.80 -2.98 -8.05
CA PRO A 141 -21.15 -1.66 -8.58
C PRO A 141 -21.24 -0.62 -7.46
N GLY A 142 -20.54 0.50 -7.61
CA GLY A 142 -20.40 1.53 -6.57
C GLY A 142 -19.40 1.18 -5.45
N GLY A 143 -18.77 0.02 -5.50
CA GLY A 143 -17.65 -0.35 -4.62
C GLY A 143 -16.42 0.51 -4.88
N ARG A 144 -15.50 0.57 -3.92
CA ARG A 144 -14.34 1.46 -3.98
C ARG A 144 -13.03 0.76 -3.66
N VAL A 145 -11.94 1.26 -4.22
CA VAL A 145 -10.58 0.81 -3.94
C VAL A 145 -9.74 1.96 -3.42
N LEU A 146 -8.90 1.68 -2.43
CA LEU A 146 -7.78 2.51 -2.02
C LEU A 146 -6.50 1.76 -2.34
N ALA A 147 -5.65 2.37 -3.15
CA ALA A 147 -4.36 1.80 -3.50
C ALA A 147 -3.24 2.80 -3.24
N CYS A 148 -2.08 2.27 -2.87
CA CYS A 148 -0.86 3.05 -2.73
C CYS A 148 0.20 2.49 -3.67
N VAL A 149 0.77 3.35 -4.51
CA VAL A 149 1.82 2.99 -5.47
C VAL A 149 3.06 3.86 -5.27
N ASP A 150 4.20 3.35 -5.67
CA ASP A 150 5.45 4.11 -5.70
C ASP A 150 5.36 5.19 -6.79
N SER A 151 5.77 6.40 -6.46
CA SER A 151 5.77 7.52 -7.39
C SER A 151 7.03 7.57 -8.25
N LEU A 152 6.96 8.33 -9.36
CA LEU A 152 8.16 8.64 -10.14
C LEU A 152 9.23 9.36 -9.31
N MET A 153 8.83 10.19 -8.34
CA MET A 153 9.76 10.88 -7.42
C MET A 153 10.58 9.89 -6.60
N LEU A 154 9.95 8.81 -6.10
CA LEU A 154 10.67 7.74 -5.42
C LEU A 154 11.62 7.03 -6.39
N GLY A 155 11.14 6.68 -7.58
CA GLY A 155 11.95 6.04 -8.61
C GLY A 155 13.19 6.85 -8.95
N MET A 156 13.03 8.14 -9.19
CA MET A 156 14.14 9.07 -9.43
C MET A 156 15.15 9.07 -8.27
N SER A 157 14.65 9.15 -7.04
CA SER A 157 15.50 9.17 -5.85
C SER A 157 16.32 7.89 -5.69
N VAL A 158 15.69 6.73 -5.95
CA VAL A 158 16.37 5.42 -5.88
C VAL A 158 17.43 5.30 -6.97
N LEU A 159 17.10 5.63 -8.24
CA LEU A 159 18.03 5.58 -9.37
C LEU A 159 19.21 6.56 -9.17
N ALA A 160 18.96 7.76 -8.67
CA ALA A 160 20.02 8.72 -8.35
C ALA A 160 20.94 8.20 -7.24
N GLY A 161 20.38 7.65 -6.17
CA GLY A 161 21.16 7.05 -5.08
C GLY A 161 22.02 5.86 -5.51
N GLN A 162 21.61 5.17 -6.58
CA GLN A 162 22.35 4.06 -7.20
C GLN A 162 23.27 4.49 -8.35
N HIS A 163 23.35 5.79 -8.65
CA HIS A 163 24.13 6.34 -9.77
C HIS A 163 23.70 5.83 -11.16
N HIS A 164 22.44 5.46 -11.34
CA HIS A 164 21.86 5.00 -12.61
C HIS A 164 21.45 6.19 -13.51
N TRP A 165 22.40 7.06 -13.84
CA TRP A 165 22.18 8.34 -14.52
C TRP A 165 21.50 8.20 -15.90
N ALA A 166 21.85 7.18 -16.67
CA ALA A 166 21.23 6.95 -17.99
C ALA A 166 19.71 6.72 -17.85
N HIS A 167 19.29 5.90 -16.88
CA HIS A 167 17.87 5.65 -16.65
C HIS A 167 17.11 6.91 -16.17
N LEU A 168 17.79 7.80 -15.45
CA LEU A 168 17.16 9.06 -14.98
C LEU A 168 16.83 10.01 -16.13
N VAL A 169 17.66 10.05 -17.19
CA VAL A 169 17.41 10.92 -18.37
C VAL A 169 16.20 10.44 -19.16
N ASP A 170 16.01 9.13 -19.26
CA ASP A 170 14.93 8.53 -20.04
C ASP A 170 13.61 8.45 -19.27
N LEU A 171 13.65 8.55 -17.93
CA LEU A 171 12.51 8.31 -17.06
C LEU A 171 11.28 9.19 -17.34
N PRO A 172 11.40 10.51 -17.64
CA PRO A 172 10.25 11.36 -17.95
C PRO A 172 9.47 10.95 -19.21
N HIS A 173 10.11 10.18 -20.09
CA HIS A 173 9.54 9.75 -21.39
C HIS A 173 9.12 8.27 -21.38
N ALA A 174 9.37 7.55 -20.31
CA ALA A 174 9.09 6.12 -20.24
C ALA A 174 7.60 5.87 -19.96
N GLU A 175 6.96 5.04 -20.80
CA GLU A 175 5.59 4.56 -20.55
C GLU A 175 5.49 3.68 -19.30
N VAL A 176 6.55 2.92 -19.01
CA VAL A 176 6.67 2.07 -17.83
C VAL A 176 8.01 2.33 -17.16
N VAL A 177 7.98 2.68 -15.90
CA VAL A 177 9.17 2.93 -15.10
C VAL A 177 9.41 1.78 -14.14
N LEU A 178 10.42 0.97 -14.41
CA LEU A 178 10.87 -0.12 -13.55
C LEU A 178 12.14 0.32 -12.82
N VAL A 179 12.12 0.19 -11.50
CA VAL A 179 13.22 0.61 -10.63
C VAL A 179 13.76 -0.61 -9.90
N PRO A 180 15.04 -0.99 -10.17
CA PRO A 180 15.70 -2.03 -9.42
C PRO A 180 16.12 -1.48 -8.03
N TRP A 181 15.89 -2.29 -7.00
CA TRP A 181 16.31 -1.98 -5.63
C TRP A 181 17.59 -2.72 -5.27
N PRO A 182 18.37 -2.23 -4.29
CA PRO A 182 19.62 -2.89 -3.87
C PRO A 182 19.45 -4.32 -3.36
N ASP A 183 18.25 -4.69 -2.89
CA ASP A 183 17.91 -6.03 -2.43
C ASP A 183 17.52 -6.99 -3.58
N GLY A 184 17.59 -6.53 -4.82
CA GLY A 184 17.25 -7.31 -6.02
C GLY A 184 15.78 -7.27 -6.40
N THR A 185 14.92 -6.60 -5.63
CA THR A 185 13.52 -6.41 -6.04
C THR A 185 13.43 -5.39 -7.17
N ILE A 186 12.41 -5.54 -8.02
CA ILE A 186 12.07 -4.56 -9.06
C ILE A 186 10.68 -4.06 -8.77
N THR A 187 10.51 -2.75 -8.75
CA THR A 187 9.19 -2.13 -8.59
C THR A 187 8.84 -1.24 -9.76
N ARG A 188 7.55 -1.15 -10.04
CA ARG A 188 7.01 -0.22 -11.01
C ARG A 188 6.62 1.06 -10.30
N CYS A 189 7.14 2.17 -10.79
CA CYS A 189 6.80 3.52 -10.35
C CYS A 189 5.82 4.17 -11.31
N TYR A 190 4.98 5.05 -10.78
CA TYR A 190 3.88 5.66 -11.53
C TYR A 190 3.90 7.17 -11.43
N GLY A 191 3.63 7.83 -12.57
CA GLY A 191 3.11 9.19 -12.58
C GLY A 191 1.61 9.22 -12.31
N PRO A 192 1.04 10.39 -11.97
CA PRO A 192 -0.40 10.52 -11.75
C PRO A 192 -1.25 10.08 -12.94
N ASP A 193 -0.82 10.42 -14.17
CA ASP A 193 -1.56 10.07 -15.39
C ASP A 193 -1.49 8.57 -15.68
N GLN A 194 -0.32 7.94 -15.55
CA GLN A 194 -0.15 6.50 -15.68
C GLN A 194 -1.02 5.74 -14.65
N ALA A 195 -1.11 6.25 -13.42
CA ALA A 195 -1.98 5.68 -12.41
C ALA A 195 -3.46 5.82 -12.81
N ARG A 196 -3.89 6.97 -13.36
CA ARG A 196 -5.25 7.15 -13.87
C ARG A 196 -5.57 6.19 -15.01
N GLU A 197 -4.66 6.01 -15.94
CA GLU A 197 -4.82 5.09 -17.08
C GLU A 197 -4.95 3.65 -16.61
N LEU A 198 -4.10 3.20 -15.68
CA LEU A 198 -4.17 1.85 -15.11
C LEU A 198 -5.56 1.55 -14.52
N PHE A 199 -6.09 2.47 -13.71
CA PHE A 199 -7.39 2.27 -13.05
C PHE A 199 -8.56 2.41 -14.04
N SER A 200 -8.51 3.39 -14.95
CA SER A 200 -9.58 3.59 -15.94
C SER A 200 -9.63 2.47 -16.97
N GLY A 201 -8.51 1.90 -17.36
CA GLY A 201 -8.42 0.73 -18.23
C GLY A 201 -9.12 -0.51 -17.65
N ALA A 202 -9.15 -0.63 -16.32
CA ALA A 202 -9.91 -1.66 -15.60
C ALA A 202 -11.39 -1.29 -15.33
N GLY A 203 -11.90 -0.18 -15.88
CA GLY A 203 -13.29 0.26 -15.69
C GLY A 203 -13.56 0.95 -14.34
N LEU A 204 -12.51 1.38 -13.64
CA LEU A 204 -12.63 2.13 -12.41
C LEU A 204 -12.55 3.64 -12.67
N THR A 205 -13.30 4.43 -11.93
CA THR A 205 -13.24 5.90 -12.00
C THR A 205 -12.39 6.42 -10.84
N VAL A 206 -11.23 7.01 -11.14
CA VAL A 206 -10.38 7.65 -10.15
C VAL A 206 -11.09 8.87 -9.58
N LYS A 207 -11.21 8.95 -8.27
CA LYS A 207 -11.84 10.05 -7.53
C LYS A 207 -10.82 11.05 -7.02
N SER A 208 -9.66 10.57 -6.58
CA SER A 208 -8.56 11.40 -6.14
C SER A 208 -7.24 10.63 -6.24
N ILE A 209 -6.19 11.37 -6.52
CA ILE A 209 -4.80 10.96 -6.31
C ILE A 209 -4.24 11.98 -5.31
N ARG A 210 -3.54 11.49 -4.29
CA ARG A 210 -2.90 12.34 -3.29
C ARG A 210 -1.47 11.85 -3.06
N PRO A 211 -0.51 12.74 -2.97
CA PRO A 211 0.83 12.35 -2.57
C PRO A 211 0.83 11.86 -1.11
N ARG A 212 1.75 10.97 -0.80
CA ARG A 212 2.06 10.51 0.55
C ARG A 212 3.55 10.70 0.80
N THR A 213 3.90 11.10 2.03
CA THR A 213 5.28 11.32 2.47
C THR A 213 6.00 12.42 1.67
N MET A 214 5.43 13.62 1.73
CA MET A 214 6.06 14.84 1.21
C MET A 214 7.16 15.36 2.14
N LEU A 215 6.96 15.18 3.47
CA LEU A 215 8.00 15.50 4.44
C LEU A 215 9.12 14.47 4.32
N CYS A 216 10.32 14.95 3.98
CA CYS A 216 11.47 14.09 3.78
C CYS A 216 11.98 13.46 5.09
N GLU A 217 12.66 12.33 4.96
CA GLU A 217 13.17 11.55 6.10
C GLU A 217 14.06 12.37 7.02
N SER A 218 14.93 13.22 6.48
CA SER A 218 15.85 14.04 7.27
C SER A 218 15.12 15.00 8.20
N VAL A 219 14.06 15.66 7.72
CA VAL A 219 13.24 16.59 8.51
C VAL A 219 12.46 15.83 9.58
N VAL A 220 11.76 14.77 9.20
CA VAL A 220 10.96 13.96 10.13
C VAL A 220 11.83 13.36 11.23
N SER A 221 12.95 12.74 10.86
CA SER A 221 13.89 12.13 11.80
C SER A 221 14.54 13.17 12.72
N HIS A 222 14.87 14.37 12.20
CA HIS A 222 15.39 15.45 13.01
C HIS A 222 14.39 15.92 14.06
N VAL A 223 13.13 16.16 13.66
CA VAL A 223 12.08 16.62 14.57
C VAL A 223 11.76 15.56 15.63
N LEU A 224 11.59 14.30 15.24
CA LEU A 224 11.19 13.23 16.17
C LEU A 224 12.32 12.85 17.14
N ARG A 225 13.59 12.95 16.75
CA ARG A 225 14.72 12.78 17.70
C ARG A 225 14.73 13.83 18.79
N ARG A 226 14.39 15.08 18.48
CA ARG A 226 14.37 16.19 19.46
C ARG A 226 13.07 16.26 20.25
N ALA A 227 11.97 15.93 19.64
CA ALA A 227 10.63 16.05 20.20
C ALA A 227 9.74 14.87 19.76
N PRO A 228 9.89 13.65 20.35
CA PRO A 228 9.13 12.47 19.94
C PRO A 228 7.60 12.65 19.99
N ARG A 229 7.13 13.52 20.89
CA ARG A 229 5.69 13.85 21.02
C ARG A 229 5.12 14.68 19.86
N SER A 230 5.96 15.12 18.92
CA SER A 230 5.54 15.92 17.75
C SER A 230 4.96 15.08 16.60
N LEU A 231 4.98 13.74 16.68
CA LEU A 231 4.45 12.87 15.63
C LEU A 231 3.03 13.26 15.18
N PRO A 232 2.04 13.50 16.07
CA PRO A 232 0.70 13.89 15.66
C PRO A 232 0.67 15.23 14.90
N ASN A 233 1.57 16.16 15.22
CA ASN A 233 1.66 17.44 14.52
C ASN A 233 2.25 17.28 13.11
N LEU A 234 3.29 16.45 12.95
CA LEU A 234 3.84 16.11 11.63
C LEU A 234 2.79 15.42 10.75
N VAL A 235 2.06 14.46 11.29
CA VAL A 235 0.97 13.78 10.57
C VAL A 235 -0.11 14.79 10.16
N ARG A 236 -0.51 15.69 11.04
CA ARG A 236 -1.50 16.72 10.72
C ARG A 236 -1.01 17.67 9.62
N ALA A 237 0.27 18.08 9.68
CA ALA A 237 0.86 18.94 8.65
C ALA A 237 0.88 18.23 7.29
N GLU A 238 1.30 16.96 7.24
CA GLU A 238 1.30 16.13 6.02
C GLU A 238 -0.11 16.01 5.42
N LEU A 239 -1.12 15.71 6.24
CA LEU A 239 -2.51 15.54 5.78
C LEU A 239 -3.17 16.84 5.34
N ALA A 240 -2.76 17.98 5.90
CA ALA A 240 -3.32 19.30 5.59
C ALA A 240 -2.64 19.96 4.37
N ALA A 241 -1.48 19.46 3.96
CA ALA A 241 -0.74 20.06 2.86
C ALA A 241 -1.54 19.98 1.55
N LYS A 242 -1.69 21.13 0.91
CA LYS A 242 -2.20 21.22 -0.46
C LYS A 242 -0.99 21.03 -1.38
N SER A 243 -0.95 19.91 -2.07
CA SER A 243 0.18 19.56 -2.91
C SER A 243 -0.27 19.14 -4.29
N ASP A 244 0.62 19.30 -5.25
CA ASP A 244 0.48 18.69 -6.56
C ASP A 244 0.49 17.16 -6.42
N GLU A 245 -0.29 16.47 -7.24
CA GLU A 245 -0.41 15.01 -7.20
C GLU A 245 0.91 14.30 -7.49
N SER A 246 1.83 14.96 -8.22
CA SER A 246 3.15 14.42 -8.55
C SER A 246 4.17 14.47 -7.41
N MET A 247 3.90 15.24 -6.35
CA MET A 247 4.79 15.38 -5.20
C MET A 247 4.60 14.21 -4.23
N GLY A 248 5.69 13.80 -3.57
CA GLY A 248 5.67 12.71 -2.59
C GLY A 248 6.27 11.41 -3.13
N THR A 249 6.72 10.57 -2.21
CA THR A 249 7.37 9.29 -2.56
C THR A 249 6.36 8.22 -2.96
N GLN A 250 5.10 8.40 -2.61
CA GLN A 250 4.01 7.49 -2.99
C GLN A 250 2.77 8.28 -3.43
N LEU A 251 1.96 7.64 -4.26
CA LEU A 251 0.65 8.13 -4.68
C LEU A 251 -0.44 7.27 -4.04
N LEU A 252 -1.33 7.92 -3.29
CA LEU A 252 -2.52 7.30 -2.73
C LEU A 252 -3.70 7.56 -3.67
N ILE A 253 -4.23 6.48 -4.25
CA ILE A 253 -5.27 6.51 -5.28
C ILE A 253 -6.57 6.01 -4.69
N SER A 254 -7.63 6.81 -4.79
CA SER A 254 -8.99 6.37 -4.49
C SER A 254 -9.81 6.31 -5.77
N ALA A 255 -10.36 5.14 -6.04
CA ALA A 255 -11.20 4.93 -7.23
C ALA A 255 -12.48 4.17 -6.90
N THR A 256 -13.47 4.23 -7.79
CA THR A 256 -14.77 3.56 -7.63
C THR A 256 -15.16 2.81 -8.89
N LYS A 257 -15.79 1.64 -8.73
CA LYS A 257 -16.44 0.94 -9.83
C LYS A 257 -17.73 1.65 -10.20
N ARG A 258 -17.94 1.87 -11.50
CA ARG A 258 -19.19 2.48 -11.99
C ARG A 258 -20.40 1.65 -11.55
N ARG A 259 -21.53 2.32 -11.34
CA ARG A 259 -22.82 1.67 -11.06
C ARG A 259 -23.38 0.97 -12.29
#